data_09c1655dd9ae70461ff2272fa583ad69
#
_entry.id   09c1655dd9ae70461ff2272fa583ad69
#
_cell.length_a   1.000
_cell.length_b   1.000
_cell.length_c   1.000
_cell.angle_alpha   90.00
_cell.angle_beta   90.00
_cell.angle_gamma   90.00
#
_symmetry.space_group_name_H-M   'P 1'
#
loop_
_entity.id
_entity.type
_entity.pdbx_description
1 polymer ?
#
loop_
_entity_poly.entity_id
_entity_poly.type
_entity_poly.pdbx_seq_one_letter_code
_entity_poly.pdbx_strand_id
1 'polypeptide(L)'
;MAVPIDKELPENEIARLLDKADVEVIFYSKSYREPVSNAVEILKKQISIYCMSDMQEYIDIGKEELRLGENSFLEYKIDRKQLCCIMFTSGTSGSSKGVMLSHENIAEDINSSCKLFVLKGNTIAVLPFHHAFGLIVAVFMVFNYGYTVYINRSLKTIQRDLQMAKPQTMFLVPLFVETFHKQIWMNAKKDGKEKLLHRMIKISDFLLKCGIDVRKKIFTSVRNAFGGETEYIICGGALLGTHYIEEFRSFGIEILNGYGTTECSPCAAVNRNFYHKDGTVGIAVPDIDVKISDSGEVLVKGSIVMQGYYKDDRATKEVINNGWYKTGDLGYLDDEGFLTLTGRCKNLIILSNGENVSPEELEADFLKYEEVQEVLVYEENGIIITEIYPDEEYRKKIGEENLQEYFDKICKEINSKRPLYKQVGKVRLRDSEFEKNTSKKILRYNRKEDTK
;
A
#
# COMPACT_ATOMS: atom_id res chain seq x y z
N MET A 1 -1.73 23.56 9.19
CA MET A 1 -0.92 22.39 8.73
C MET A 1 -1.32 21.18 9.55
N ALA A 2 -1.61 20.05 8.93
CA ALA A 2 -1.97 18.79 9.59
C ALA A 2 -0.77 17.83 9.65
N VAL A 3 -0.67 17.03 10.74
CA VAL A 3 0.38 16.02 10.91
C VAL A 3 -0.28 14.72 11.38
N PRO A 4 -0.74 13.87 10.46
CA PRO A 4 -1.30 12.56 10.83
C PRO A 4 -0.22 11.65 11.41
N ILE A 5 -0.46 11.11 12.61
CA ILE A 5 0.49 10.24 13.31
C ILE A 5 -0.11 8.86 13.51
N ASP A 6 0.70 7.83 13.33
CA ASP A 6 0.31 6.45 13.60
C ASP A 6 0.03 6.26 15.10
N LYS A 7 -1.18 5.80 15.39
CA LYS A 7 -1.66 5.55 16.75
C LYS A 7 -0.97 4.37 17.45
N GLU A 8 -0.29 3.52 16.70
CA GLU A 8 0.36 2.31 17.22
C GLU A 8 1.85 2.54 17.55
N LEU A 9 2.36 3.76 17.32
CA LEU A 9 3.73 4.11 17.67
C LEU A 9 3.93 4.15 19.19
N PRO A 10 5.11 3.77 19.69
CA PRO A 10 5.48 3.97 21.09
C PRO A 10 5.58 5.46 21.43
N GLU A 11 5.37 5.81 22.68
CA GLU A 11 5.26 7.18 23.18
C GLU A 11 6.48 8.05 22.88
N ASN A 12 7.69 7.47 22.98
CA ASN A 12 8.94 8.14 22.63
C ASN A 12 9.01 8.49 21.13
N GLU A 13 8.49 7.62 20.24
CA GLU A 13 8.41 7.91 18.81
C GLU A 13 7.36 8.99 18.52
N ILE A 14 6.19 8.92 19.18
CA ILE A 14 5.16 9.98 19.08
C ILE A 14 5.81 11.31 19.49
N ALA A 15 6.47 11.38 20.65
CA ALA A 15 7.15 12.57 21.13
C ALA A 15 8.18 13.09 20.10
N ARG A 16 8.99 12.22 19.52
CA ARG A 16 9.99 12.59 18.52
C ARG A 16 9.35 13.18 17.25
N LEU A 17 8.24 12.63 16.78
CA LEU A 17 7.53 13.15 15.60
C LEU A 17 6.86 14.50 15.88
N LEU A 18 6.25 14.65 17.07
CA LEU A 18 5.66 15.92 17.52
C LEU A 18 6.70 17.03 17.61
N ASP A 19 7.89 16.71 18.16
CA ASP A 19 9.01 17.66 18.24
C ASP A 19 9.53 18.03 16.86
N LYS A 20 9.75 17.04 16.00
CA LYS A 20 10.27 17.25 14.65
C LYS A 20 9.35 18.13 13.81
N ALA A 21 8.02 17.98 13.96
CA ALA A 21 7.00 18.72 13.20
C ALA A 21 6.58 20.04 13.87
N ASP A 22 7.19 20.46 14.99
CA ASP A 22 6.81 21.65 15.77
C ASP A 22 5.30 21.69 16.07
N VAL A 23 4.74 20.57 16.52
CA VAL A 23 3.31 20.46 16.80
C VAL A 23 2.93 21.30 18.01
N GLU A 24 1.91 22.14 17.86
CA GLU A 24 1.36 23.03 18.91
C GLU A 24 0.06 22.51 19.47
N VAL A 25 -0.70 21.73 18.66
CA VAL A 25 -2.04 21.23 19.01
C VAL A 25 -2.18 19.77 18.63
N ILE A 26 -2.75 18.96 19.54
CA ILE A 26 -3.01 17.54 19.32
C ILE A 26 -4.51 17.26 19.50
N PHE A 27 -5.12 16.63 18.51
CA PHE A 27 -6.43 16.00 18.62
C PHE A 27 -6.26 14.49 18.79
N TYR A 28 -6.89 13.91 19.81
CA TYR A 28 -6.74 12.48 20.10
C TYR A 28 -8.09 11.82 20.46
N SER A 29 -8.20 10.53 20.17
CA SER A 29 -9.33 9.72 20.64
C SER A 29 -9.14 9.35 22.11
N LYS A 30 -10.24 9.27 22.89
CA LYS A 30 -10.23 8.98 24.34
C LYS A 30 -9.38 7.77 24.73
N SER A 31 -9.32 6.73 23.88
CA SER A 31 -8.51 5.53 24.10
C SER A 31 -6.99 5.78 24.01
N TYR A 32 -6.57 6.93 23.49
CA TYR A 32 -5.14 7.30 23.33
C TYR A 32 -4.72 8.44 24.27
N ARG A 33 -5.53 8.73 25.32
CA ARG A 33 -5.21 9.79 26.28
C ARG A 33 -3.86 9.57 26.94
N GLU A 34 -3.64 8.38 27.48
CA GLU A 34 -2.42 8.04 28.21
C GLU A 34 -1.16 8.11 27.32
N PRO A 35 -1.08 7.42 26.15
CA PRO A 35 0.07 7.54 25.27
C PRO A 35 0.36 8.98 24.81
N VAL A 36 -0.68 9.78 24.52
CA VAL A 36 -0.50 11.17 24.12
C VAL A 36 0.01 12.02 25.28
N SER A 37 -0.55 11.86 26.47
CA SER A 37 -0.10 12.60 27.64
C SER A 37 1.35 12.30 28.00
N ASN A 38 1.74 11.03 27.98
CA ASN A 38 3.12 10.59 28.22
C ASN A 38 4.08 11.15 27.17
N ALA A 39 3.69 11.12 25.88
CA ALA A 39 4.52 11.70 24.81
C ALA A 39 4.72 13.22 24.98
N VAL A 40 3.70 13.96 25.39
CA VAL A 40 3.78 15.41 25.68
C VAL A 40 4.67 15.66 26.89
N GLU A 41 4.58 14.84 27.94
CA GLU A 41 5.45 14.95 29.13
C GLU A 41 6.92 14.71 28.78
N ILE A 42 7.22 13.73 27.94
CA ILE A 42 8.58 13.49 27.43
C ILE A 42 9.15 14.73 26.74
N LEU A 43 8.34 15.45 25.97
CA LEU A 43 8.78 16.64 25.22
C LEU A 43 9.12 17.83 26.10
N LYS A 44 8.52 17.96 27.28
CA LYS A 44 8.63 19.13 28.15
C LYS A 44 8.28 20.45 27.45
N LYS A 45 7.43 20.41 26.44
CA LYS A 45 6.91 21.55 25.68
C LYS A 45 5.43 21.79 26.02
N GLN A 46 4.98 23.02 25.96
CA GLN A 46 3.56 23.32 26.09
C GLN A 46 2.87 23.01 24.76
N ILE A 47 2.04 21.97 24.74
CA ILE A 47 1.23 21.55 23.61
C ILE A 47 -0.23 21.49 24.09
N SER A 48 -1.14 22.09 23.33
CA SER A 48 -2.57 22.00 23.60
C SER A 48 -3.12 20.63 23.16
N ILE A 49 -3.80 19.94 24.04
CA ILE A 49 -4.36 18.60 23.76
C ILE A 49 -5.88 18.62 23.86
N TYR A 50 -6.55 18.10 22.82
CA TYR A 50 -8.01 18.10 22.71
C TYR A 50 -8.53 16.68 22.45
N CYS A 51 -9.46 16.23 23.32
CA CYS A 51 -10.09 14.94 23.13
C CYS A 51 -11.21 15.04 22.09
N MET A 52 -11.16 14.19 21.07
CA MET A 52 -12.21 14.16 20.03
C MET A 52 -13.60 13.81 20.57
N SER A 53 -13.71 13.19 21.75
CA SER A 53 -15.00 12.95 22.41
C SER A 53 -15.70 14.25 22.84
N ASP A 54 -14.93 15.30 23.05
CA ASP A 54 -15.40 16.58 23.55
C ASP A 54 -15.60 17.61 22.42
N MET A 55 -15.45 17.14 21.16
CA MET A 55 -15.49 17.99 19.96
C MET A 55 -16.81 18.75 19.81
N GLN A 56 -17.92 18.21 20.32
CA GLN A 56 -19.22 18.90 20.25
C GLN A 56 -19.21 20.23 21.00
N GLU A 57 -18.54 20.30 22.14
CA GLU A 57 -18.39 21.54 22.92
C GLU A 57 -17.65 22.60 22.11
N TYR A 58 -16.52 22.23 21.47
CA TYR A 58 -15.75 23.16 20.64
C TYR A 58 -16.53 23.62 19.42
N ILE A 59 -17.31 22.73 18.79
CA ILE A 59 -18.20 23.08 17.67
C ILE A 59 -19.24 24.12 18.12
N ASP A 60 -19.81 23.96 19.30
CA ASP A 60 -20.86 24.87 19.79
C ASP A 60 -20.27 26.23 20.19
N ILE A 61 -19.06 26.28 20.77
CA ILE A 61 -18.30 27.52 20.97
C ILE A 61 -18.06 28.23 19.64
N GLY A 62 -17.53 27.52 18.63
CA GLY A 62 -17.25 28.12 17.31
C GLY A 62 -18.50 28.62 16.59
N LYS A 63 -19.67 27.97 16.76
CA LYS A 63 -20.94 28.50 16.25
C LYS A 63 -21.33 29.80 16.90
N GLU A 64 -21.11 29.93 18.23
CA GLU A 64 -21.42 31.17 18.94
C GLU A 64 -20.48 32.30 18.54
N GLU A 65 -19.20 32.04 18.38
CA GLU A 65 -18.23 33.02 17.85
C GLU A 65 -18.63 33.52 16.45
N LEU A 66 -19.07 32.64 15.56
CA LEU A 66 -19.61 33.02 14.24
C LEU A 66 -20.86 33.92 14.37
N ARG A 67 -21.75 33.65 15.32
CA ARG A 67 -22.95 34.48 15.58
C ARG A 67 -22.56 35.88 16.09
N LEU A 68 -21.45 35.96 16.83
CA LEU A 68 -20.90 37.21 17.32
C LEU A 68 -20.12 38.00 16.28
N GLY A 69 -19.99 37.46 15.06
CA GLY A 69 -19.37 38.12 13.93
C GLY A 69 -17.88 37.79 13.72
N GLU A 70 -17.32 36.80 14.43
CA GLU A 70 -15.98 36.31 14.19
C GLU A 70 -15.96 35.45 12.91
N ASN A 71 -15.52 36.07 11.80
CA ASN A 71 -15.52 35.46 10.47
C ASN A 71 -14.11 35.22 9.90
N SER A 72 -13.07 35.50 10.68
CA SER A 72 -11.67 35.45 10.18
C SER A 72 -11.31 34.10 9.54
N PHE A 73 -11.83 32.99 10.10
CA PHE A 73 -11.63 31.66 9.54
C PHE A 73 -12.31 31.49 8.16
N LEU A 74 -13.54 32.01 8.00
CA LEU A 74 -14.29 31.91 6.74
C LEU A 74 -13.72 32.81 5.63
N GLU A 75 -13.12 33.95 6.02
CA GLU A 75 -12.52 34.92 5.11
C GLU A 75 -11.08 34.61 4.74
N TYR A 76 -10.46 33.63 5.42
CA TYR A 76 -9.08 33.23 5.18
C TYR A 76 -8.92 32.70 3.75
N LYS A 77 -8.05 33.33 2.97
CA LYS A 77 -7.72 32.89 1.61
C LYS A 77 -6.60 31.88 1.66
N ILE A 78 -6.91 30.64 1.30
CA ILE A 78 -5.92 29.56 1.23
C ILE A 78 -4.98 29.83 0.04
N ASP A 79 -3.68 29.93 0.33
CA ASP A 79 -2.65 29.85 -0.73
C ASP A 79 -2.48 28.37 -1.12
N ARG A 80 -2.69 28.05 -2.39
CA ARG A 80 -2.55 26.70 -2.91
C ARG A 80 -1.17 26.08 -2.63
N LYS A 81 -0.12 26.90 -2.60
CA LYS A 81 1.26 26.47 -2.33
C LYS A 81 1.60 26.38 -0.84
N GLN A 82 0.70 26.84 0.03
CA GLN A 82 0.89 26.73 1.47
C GLN A 82 0.97 25.24 1.87
N LEU A 83 1.88 24.94 2.79
CA LEU A 83 2.03 23.62 3.39
C LEU A 83 0.71 23.20 4.08
N CYS A 84 0.12 22.12 3.58
CA CYS A 84 -1.15 21.56 4.07
C CYS A 84 -0.91 20.46 5.08
N CYS A 85 0.00 19.53 4.74
CA CYS A 85 0.20 18.33 5.52
C CYS A 85 1.68 17.92 5.57
N ILE A 86 2.13 17.41 6.72
CA ILE A 86 3.39 16.67 6.86
C ILE A 86 3.05 15.21 7.13
N MET A 87 3.43 14.32 6.22
CA MET A 87 3.24 12.88 6.37
C MET A 87 4.57 12.19 6.64
N PHE A 88 4.66 11.51 7.77
CA PHE A 88 5.88 10.79 8.12
C PHE A 88 5.96 9.44 7.42
N THR A 89 7.10 9.18 6.77
CA THR A 89 7.41 7.87 6.19
C THR A 89 8.52 7.20 6.98
N SER A 90 8.44 5.88 7.12
CA SER A 90 9.53 5.08 7.68
C SER A 90 10.72 5.14 6.71
N GLY A 91 11.66 6.02 6.98
CA GLY A 91 12.89 6.12 6.22
C GLY A 91 13.71 4.84 6.35
N THR A 92 14.43 4.50 5.29
CA THR A 92 15.30 3.30 5.26
C THR A 92 16.55 3.42 6.11
N SER A 93 16.84 4.64 6.59
CA SER A 93 17.96 4.97 7.49
C SER A 93 17.57 4.96 8.98
N GLY A 94 16.40 4.42 9.35
CA GLY A 94 15.93 4.37 10.73
C GLY A 94 15.31 5.67 11.25
N SER A 95 15.46 6.82 10.58
CA SER A 95 14.82 8.08 10.95
C SER A 95 13.63 8.38 10.03
N SER A 96 12.44 8.58 10.60
CA SER A 96 11.24 8.96 9.86
C SER A 96 11.44 10.32 9.17
N LYS A 97 11.12 10.40 7.86
CA LYS A 97 11.17 11.64 7.08
C LYS A 97 9.77 12.25 7.01
N GLY A 98 9.66 13.55 7.26
CA GLY A 98 8.39 14.29 7.15
C GLY A 98 8.21 14.84 5.74
N VAL A 99 7.37 14.24 4.94
CA VAL A 99 7.05 14.67 3.57
C VAL A 99 6.13 15.86 3.61
N MET A 100 6.54 16.98 3.01
CA MET A 100 5.77 18.23 2.96
C MET A 100 4.86 18.27 1.74
N LEU A 101 3.55 18.24 1.98
CA LEU A 101 2.54 18.34 0.92
C LEU A 101 1.76 19.65 1.03
N SER A 102 1.72 20.42 -0.07
CA SER A 102 0.89 21.61 -0.17
C SER A 102 -0.57 21.26 -0.46
N HIS A 103 -1.47 22.25 -0.34
CA HIS A 103 -2.84 22.12 -0.82
C HIS A 103 -2.88 21.78 -2.31
N GLU A 104 -1.98 22.36 -3.11
CA GLU A 104 -1.87 22.10 -4.54
C GLU A 104 -1.46 20.66 -4.82
N ASN A 105 -0.44 20.12 -4.13
CA ASN A 105 0.00 18.73 -4.33
C ASN A 105 -1.16 17.75 -4.16
N ILE A 106 -1.91 17.89 -3.06
CA ILE A 106 -3.04 16.98 -2.74
C ILE A 106 -4.20 17.17 -3.73
N ALA A 107 -4.54 18.41 -4.04
CA ALA A 107 -5.67 18.71 -4.94
C ALA A 107 -5.39 18.26 -6.39
N GLU A 108 -4.16 18.43 -6.88
CA GLU A 108 -3.79 18.00 -8.23
C GLU A 108 -3.68 16.49 -8.34
N ASP A 109 -3.20 15.79 -7.30
CA ASP A 109 -3.22 14.32 -7.27
C ASP A 109 -4.65 13.78 -7.38
N ILE A 110 -5.58 14.32 -6.59
CA ILE A 110 -6.99 13.94 -6.64
C ILE A 110 -7.58 14.24 -8.02
N ASN A 111 -7.37 15.45 -8.53
CA ASN A 111 -7.90 15.88 -9.82
C ASN A 111 -7.38 15.02 -10.98
N SER A 112 -6.08 14.75 -11.01
CA SER A 112 -5.45 13.93 -12.04
C SER A 112 -5.88 12.47 -11.97
N SER A 113 -5.95 11.91 -10.77
CA SER A 113 -6.43 10.54 -10.55
C SER A 113 -7.90 10.39 -10.97
N CYS A 114 -8.76 11.37 -10.67
CA CYS A 114 -10.17 11.36 -11.07
C CYS A 114 -10.39 11.40 -12.59
N LYS A 115 -9.43 11.87 -13.38
CA LYS A 115 -9.48 11.82 -14.84
C LYS A 115 -9.26 10.42 -15.41
N LEU A 116 -8.65 9.52 -14.64
CA LEU A 116 -8.22 8.22 -15.13
C LEU A 116 -9.27 7.13 -14.96
N PHE A 117 -9.94 7.09 -13.84
CA PHE A 117 -10.92 6.06 -13.62
C PHE A 117 -12.23 6.62 -13.04
N VAL A 118 -13.32 5.90 -13.32
CA VAL A 118 -14.62 6.24 -12.80
C VAL A 118 -14.81 5.50 -11.49
N LEU A 119 -14.75 6.26 -10.38
CA LEU A 119 -15.12 5.72 -9.07
C LEU A 119 -16.63 5.43 -9.07
N LYS A 120 -17.02 4.27 -8.59
CA LYS A 120 -18.43 3.91 -8.45
C LYS A 120 -18.81 3.85 -6.98
N GLY A 121 -19.78 4.65 -6.62
CA GLY A 121 -20.53 4.59 -5.37
C GLY A 121 -19.70 4.69 -4.09
N ASN A 122 -20.27 4.17 -3.04
CA ASN A 122 -19.72 4.25 -1.69
C ASN A 122 -18.48 3.39 -1.52
N THR A 123 -17.64 3.78 -0.57
CA THR A 123 -16.42 3.06 -0.21
C THR A 123 -16.37 2.77 1.29
N ILE A 124 -15.45 1.90 1.68
CA ILE A 124 -15.10 1.66 3.07
C ILE A 124 -13.61 1.95 3.29
N ALA A 125 -13.31 2.83 4.24
CA ALA A 125 -11.95 3.15 4.62
C ALA A 125 -11.44 2.12 5.62
N VAL A 126 -10.51 1.27 5.19
CA VAL A 126 -9.84 0.26 6.00
C VAL A 126 -8.36 0.56 6.21
N LEU A 127 -7.82 1.46 5.40
CA LEU A 127 -6.42 1.87 5.47
C LEU A 127 -6.22 2.97 6.52
N PRO A 128 -5.06 3.01 7.20
CA PRO A 128 -4.77 4.04 8.18
C PRO A 128 -4.65 5.44 7.55
N PHE A 129 -5.20 6.46 8.23
CA PHE A 129 -5.21 7.84 7.72
C PHE A 129 -3.87 8.58 7.88
N HIS A 130 -2.90 8.02 8.59
CA HIS A 130 -1.54 8.55 8.62
C HIS A 130 -0.73 8.17 7.36
N HIS A 131 -1.27 7.31 6.50
CA HIS A 131 -0.71 7.01 5.18
C HIS A 131 -1.44 7.80 4.07
N ALA A 132 -0.67 8.36 3.13
CA ALA A 132 -1.20 9.16 2.03
C ALA A 132 -2.27 8.41 1.21
N PHE A 133 -2.06 7.14 0.90
CA PHE A 133 -3.04 6.32 0.19
C PHE A 133 -4.36 6.20 0.96
N GLY A 134 -4.30 5.98 2.28
CA GLY A 134 -5.48 5.86 3.14
C GLY A 134 -6.26 7.17 3.31
N LEU A 135 -5.58 8.32 3.36
CA LEU A 135 -6.23 9.61 3.57
C LEU A 135 -6.61 10.29 2.26
N ILE A 136 -5.66 10.44 1.34
CA ILE A 136 -5.87 11.26 0.13
C ILE A 136 -6.71 10.49 -0.89
N VAL A 137 -6.34 9.24 -1.18
CA VAL A 137 -7.04 8.46 -2.21
C VAL A 137 -8.32 7.83 -1.65
N ALA A 138 -8.25 7.12 -0.52
CA ALA A 138 -9.40 6.38 -0.01
C ALA A 138 -10.46 7.25 0.68
N VAL A 139 -10.15 8.52 1.00
CA VAL A 139 -11.11 9.44 1.62
C VAL A 139 -11.34 10.70 0.78
N PHE A 140 -10.30 11.51 0.54
CA PHE A 140 -10.52 12.83 -0.09
C PHE A 140 -10.94 12.70 -1.55
N MET A 141 -10.38 11.74 -2.32
CA MET A 141 -10.80 11.50 -3.69
C MET A 141 -12.26 11.02 -3.74
N VAL A 142 -12.70 10.20 -2.79
CA VAL A 142 -14.10 9.75 -2.70
C VAL A 142 -15.04 10.91 -2.43
N PHE A 143 -14.65 11.84 -1.56
CA PHE A 143 -15.41 13.07 -1.30
C PHE A 143 -15.48 13.97 -2.53
N ASN A 144 -14.41 14.03 -3.34
CA ASN A 144 -14.41 14.79 -4.59
C ASN A 144 -15.45 14.27 -5.59
N TYR A 145 -15.79 12.97 -5.54
CA TYR A 145 -16.89 12.39 -6.32
C TYR A 145 -18.29 12.58 -5.68
N GLY A 146 -18.36 13.11 -4.46
CA GLY A 146 -19.62 13.26 -3.72
C GLY A 146 -20.16 11.94 -3.18
N TYR A 147 -19.33 10.91 -3.03
CA TYR A 147 -19.72 9.62 -2.47
C TYR A 147 -19.46 9.51 -0.96
N THR A 148 -20.06 8.50 -0.34
CA THR A 148 -19.93 8.24 1.09
C THR A 148 -18.73 7.35 1.38
N VAL A 149 -17.95 7.73 2.38
CA VAL A 149 -16.89 6.88 2.97
C VAL A 149 -17.38 6.33 4.31
N TYR A 150 -17.51 5.01 4.40
CA TYR A 150 -17.74 4.34 5.67
C TYR A 150 -16.40 4.08 6.35
N ILE A 151 -16.24 4.49 7.59
CA ILE A 151 -15.01 4.24 8.35
C ILE A 151 -15.12 2.88 9.04
N ASN A 152 -14.23 1.96 8.71
CA ASN A 152 -14.13 0.67 9.39
C ASN A 152 -13.64 0.88 10.83
N ARG A 153 -14.35 0.31 11.80
CA ARG A 153 -14.02 0.47 13.23
C ARG A 153 -12.81 -0.34 13.65
N SER A 154 -12.67 -1.54 13.10
CA SER A 154 -11.60 -2.47 13.42
C SER A 154 -11.53 -3.57 12.36
N LEU A 155 -10.35 -4.07 12.07
CA LEU A 155 -10.18 -5.24 11.18
C LEU A 155 -10.95 -6.47 11.68
N LYS A 156 -11.17 -6.60 12.99
CA LYS A 156 -12.00 -7.67 13.57
C LYS A 156 -13.48 -7.57 13.18
N THR A 157 -13.97 -6.39 12.82
CA THR A 157 -15.37 -6.16 12.42
C THR A 157 -15.58 -6.01 10.93
N ILE A 158 -14.52 -6.18 10.12
CA ILE A 158 -14.53 -5.86 8.69
C ILE A 158 -15.66 -6.55 7.92
N GLN A 159 -15.95 -7.81 8.21
CA GLN A 159 -17.02 -8.56 7.56
C GLN A 159 -18.41 -7.93 7.80
N ARG A 160 -18.70 -7.56 9.05
CA ARG A 160 -19.95 -6.88 9.40
C ARG A 160 -20.02 -5.50 8.77
N ASP A 161 -18.92 -4.76 8.81
CA ASP A 161 -18.88 -3.39 8.33
C ASP A 161 -18.97 -3.35 6.78
N LEU A 162 -18.46 -4.36 6.07
CA LEU A 162 -18.68 -4.56 4.62
C LEU A 162 -20.15 -4.81 4.29
N GLN A 163 -20.86 -5.63 5.09
CA GLN A 163 -22.29 -5.87 4.90
C GLN A 163 -23.14 -4.60 5.10
N MET A 164 -22.71 -3.72 5.99
CA MET A 164 -23.39 -2.45 6.25
C MET A 164 -23.07 -1.40 5.17
N ALA A 165 -21.82 -1.28 4.79
CA ALA A 165 -21.31 -0.28 3.85
C ALA A 165 -21.69 -0.60 2.39
N LYS A 166 -21.74 -1.87 2.03
CA LYS A 166 -21.94 -2.37 0.64
C LYS A 166 -21.12 -1.56 -0.36
N PRO A 167 -19.80 -1.50 -0.20
CA PRO A 167 -18.96 -0.65 -1.03
C PRO A 167 -18.96 -1.14 -2.48
N GLN A 168 -19.06 -0.21 -3.42
CA GLN A 168 -18.87 -0.50 -4.85
C GLN A 168 -17.40 -0.45 -5.24
N THR A 169 -16.61 0.37 -4.56
CA THR A 169 -15.16 0.45 -4.73
C THR A 169 -14.46 0.31 -3.39
N MET A 170 -13.34 -0.41 -3.36
CA MET A 170 -12.48 -0.53 -2.18
C MET A 170 -11.04 -0.12 -2.51
N PHE A 171 -10.37 0.50 -1.55
CA PHE A 171 -8.94 0.83 -1.63
C PHE A 171 -8.19 -0.09 -0.65
N LEU A 172 -7.32 -0.96 -1.19
CA LEU A 172 -6.68 -2.01 -0.42
C LEU A 172 -5.17 -2.05 -0.70
N VAL A 173 -4.44 -2.67 0.21
CA VAL A 173 -3.06 -3.12 -0.04
C VAL A 173 -3.06 -4.62 -0.29
N PRO A 174 -2.01 -5.20 -0.92
CA PRO A 174 -1.95 -6.62 -1.28
C PRO A 174 -2.34 -7.57 -0.15
N LEU A 175 -1.86 -7.34 1.06
CA LEU A 175 -2.17 -8.17 2.23
C LEU A 175 -3.68 -8.37 2.46
N PHE A 176 -4.51 -7.35 2.22
CA PHE A 176 -5.97 -7.50 2.33
C PHE A 176 -6.53 -8.38 1.22
N VAL A 177 -6.08 -8.18 -0.02
CA VAL A 177 -6.51 -8.98 -1.17
C VAL A 177 -6.15 -10.46 -0.95
N GLU A 178 -4.92 -10.73 -0.54
CA GLU A 178 -4.43 -12.07 -0.21
C GLU A 178 -5.22 -12.71 0.93
N THR A 179 -5.49 -11.95 1.99
CA THR A 179 -6.29 -12.41 3.14
C THR A 179 -7.71 -12.76 2.71
N PHE A 180 -8.37 -11.93 1.91
CA PHE A 180 -9.70 -12.22 1.40
C PHE A 180 -9.71 -13.43 0.48
N HIS A 181 -8.72 -13.53 -0.41
CA HIS A 181 -8.54 -14.69 -1.28
C HIS A 181 -8.42 -15.99 -0.47
N LYS A 182 -7.48 -16.02 0.47
CA LYS A 182 -7.29 -17.16 1.38
C LYS A 182 -8.60 -17.54 2.10
N GLN A 183 -9.35 -16.54 2.58
CA GLN A 183 -10.63 -16.77 3.26
C GLN A 183 -11.70 -17.38 2.35
N ILE A 184 -11.77 -16.97 1.08
CA ILE A 184 -12.70 -17.53 0.09
C ILE A 184 -12.43 -19.03 -0.08
N TRP A 185 -11.15 -19.39 -0.31
CA TRP A 185 -10.76 -20.78 -0.52
C TRP A 185 -10.92 -21.64 0.74
N MET A 186 -10.55 -21.11 1.91
CA MET A 186 -10.78 -21.78 3.19
C MET A 186 -12.27 -22.09 3.42
N ASN A 187 -13.15 -21.13 3.14
CA ASN A 187 -14.60 -21.34 3.27
C ASN A 187 -15.11 -22.36 2.26
N ALA A 188 -14.66 -22.32 1.01
CA ALA A 188 -15.01 -23.29 -0.01
C ALA A 188 -14.57 -24.72 0.38
N LYS A 189 -13.38 -24.87 0.94
CA LYS A 189 -12.83 -26.13 1.45
C LYS A 189 -13.63 -26.66 2.64
N LYS A 190 -13.91 -25.79 3.62
CA LYS A 190 -14.72 -26.13 4.81
C LYS A 190 -16.12 -26.64 4.43
N ASP A 191 -16.71 -26.04 3.40
CA ASP A 191 -18.03 -26.41 2.88
C ASP A 191 -17.98 -27.62 1.92
N GLY A 192 -16.80 -28.18 1.62
CA GLY A 192 -16.62 -29.26 0.64
C GLY A 192 -16.88 -28.83 -0.81
N LYS A 193 -16.85 -27.53 -1.10
CA LYS A 193 -17.18 -26.93 -2.40
C LYS A 193 -15.97 -26.50 -3.23
N GLU A 194 -14.75 -26.78 -2.80
CA GLU A 194 -13.51 -26.36 -3.48
C GLU A 194 -13.49 -26.78 -4.96
N LYS A 195 -13.73 -28.08 -5.26
CA LYS A 195 -13.80 -28.58 -6.62
C LYS A 195 -14.92 -27.96 -7.44
N LEU A 196 -16.03 -27.61 -6.79
CA LEU A 196 -17.15 -26.92 -7.44
C LEU A 196 -16.74 -25.49 -7.81
N LEU A 197 -16.10 -24.77 -6.89
CA LEU A 197 -15.62 -23.39 -7.12
C LEU A 197 -14.65 -23.34 -8.31
N HIS A 198 -13.66 -24.23 -8.38
CA HIS A 198 -12.75 -24.34 -9.52
C HIS A 198 -13.49 -24.59 -10.85
N ARG A 199 -14.50 -25.46 -10.84
CA ARG A 199 -15.33 -25.70 -12.07
C ARG A 199 -16.13 -24.47 -12.45
N MET A 200 -16.72 -23.79 -11.48
CA MET A 200 -17.51 -22.58 -11.71
C MET A 200 -16.67 -21.46 -12.30
N ILE A 201 -15.42 -21.27 -11.83
CA ILE A 201 -14.46 -20.32 -12.42
C ILE A 201 -14.24 -20.64 -13.89
N LYS A 202 -13.85 -21.88 -14.23
CA LYS A 202 -13.61 -22.28 -15.63
C LYS A 202 -14.82 -22.10 -16.54
N ILE A 203 -16.03 -22.43 -16.06
CA ILE A 203 -17.27 -22.25 -16.82
C ILE A 203 -17.57 -20.76 -17.01
N SER A 204 -17.41 -19.97 -15.95
CA SER A 204 -17.66 -18.52 -15.99
C SER A 204 -16.72 -17.83 -16.96
N ASP A 205 -15.43 -18.15 -16.92
CA ASP A 205 -14.41 -17.57 -17.82
C ASP A 205 -14.67 -17.95 -19.28
N PHE A 206 -15.10 -19.20 -19.53
CA PHE A 206 -15.49 -19.64 -20.86
C PHE A 206 -16.71 -18.86 -21.36
N LEU A 207 -17.77 -18.72 -20.55
CA LEU A 207 -18.98 -17.99 -20.91
C LEU A 207 -18.66 -16.50 -21.15
N LEU A 208 -17.78 -15.90 -20.34
CA LEU A 208 -17.34 -14.54 -20.52
C LEU A 208 -16.64 -14.32 -21.87
N LYS A 209 -15.79 -15.27 -22.30
CA LYS A 209 -15.18 -15.26 -23.65
C LYS A 209 -16.21 -15.36 -24.77
N CYS A 210 -17.37 -15.97 -24.50
CA CYS A 210 -18.51 -16.01 -25.43
C CYS A 210 -19.41 -14.75 -25.35
N GLY A 211 -19.03 -13.73 -24.55
CA GLY A 211 -19.81 -12.50 -24.36
C GLY A 211 -20.94 -12.63 -23.34
N ILE A 212 -21.02 -13.73 -22.58
CA ILE A 212 -22.07 -13.99 -21.60
C ILE A 212 -21.49 -13.81 -20.19
N ASP A 213 -21.80 -12.71 -19.52
CA ASP A 213 -21.37 -12.44 -18.16
C ASP A 213 -22.36 -13.01 -17.13
N VAL A 214 -21.96 -14.09 -16.47
CA VAL A 214 -22.72 -14.78 -15.41
C VAL A 214 -22.13 -14.61 -14.01
N ARG A 215 -21.01 -13.90 -13.90
CA ARG A 215 -20.18 -13.79 -12.68
C ARG A 215 -21.00 -13.33 -11.47
N LYS A 216 -21.81 -12.28 -11.62
CA LYS A 216 -22.64 -11.76 -10.51
C LYS A 216 -23.65 -12.80 -9.98
N LYS A 217 -24.13 -13.73 -10.82
CA LYS A 217 -25.08 -14.78 -10.43
C LYS A 217 -24.38 -16.00 -9.85
N ILE A 218 -23.33 -16.47 -10.49
CA ILE A 218 -22.60 -17.67 -10.09
C ILE A 218 -21.86 -17.46 -8.77
N PHE A 219 -21.18 -16.33 -8.58
CA PHE A 219 -20.35 -16.03 -7.41
C PHE A 219 -21.03 -15.15 -6.36
N THR A 220 -22.36 -15.23 -6.24
CA THR A 220 -23.13 -14.45 -5.27
C THR A 220 -22.60 -14.59 -3.84
N SER A 221 -22.22 -15.81 -3.39
CA SER A 221 -21.71 -16.04 -2.04
C SER A 221 -20.34 -15.40 -1.82
N VAL A 222 -19.44 -15.43 -2.81
CA VAL A 222 -18.14 -14.77 -2.78
C VAL A 222 -18.35 -13.25 -2.75
N ARG A 223 -19.17 -12.72 -3.64
CA ARG A 223 -19.48 -11.28 -3.71
C ARG A 223 -20.13 -10.75 -2.42
N ASN A 224 -21.00 -11.55 -1.81
CA ASN A 224 -21.64 -11.20 -0.54
C ASN A 224 -20.60 -11.04 0.58
N ALA A 225 -19.47 -11.73 0.55
CA ALA A 225 -18.39 -11.51 1.51
C ALA A 225 -17.84 -10.07 1.46
N PHE A 226 -17.98 -9.39 0.31
CA PHE A 226 -17.61 -7.98 0.09
C PHE A 226 -18.82 -7.02 0.16
N GLY A 227 -19.94 -7.42 0.73
CA GLY A 227 -21.17 -6.60 0.79
C GLY A 227 -22.08 -6.71 -0.44
N GLY A 228 -21.74 -7.54 -1.43
CA GLY A 228 -22.56 -7.85 -2.61
C GLY A 228 -22.42 -6.89 -3.79
N GLU A 229 -22.02 -5.64 -3.55
CA GLU A 229 -21.99 -4.57 -4.55
C GLU A 229 -20.59 -4.25 -5.11
N THR A 230 -19.53 -4.79 -4.52
CA THR A 230 -18.14 -4.47 -4.91
C THR A 230 -17.89 -4.83 -6.38
N GLU A 231 -17.46 -3.85 -7.17
CA GLU A 231 -17.07 -4.00 -8.57
C GLU A 231 -15.58 -3.78 -8.78
N TYR A 232 -14.96 -2.85 -8.01
CA TYR A 232 -13.57 -2.49 -8.16
C TYR A 232 -12.80 -2.55 -6.84
N ILE A 233 -11.57 -3.02 -6.91
CA ILE A 233 -10.57 -2.88 -5.85
C ILE A 233 -9.38 -2.12 -6.45
N ILE A 234 -9.05 -0.96 -5.90
CA ILE A 234 -7.84 -0.23 -6.24
C ILE A 234 -6.76 -0.70 -5.28
N CYS A 235 -5.75 -1.39 -5.80
CA CYS A 235 -4.69 -1.99 -5.00
C CYS A 235 -3.38 -1.21 -5.18
N GLY A 236 -2.77 -0.79 -4.06
CA GLY A 236 -1.54 -0.02 -4.09
C GLY A 236 -0.66 -0.27 -2.87
N GLY A 237 0.51 0.40 -2.83
CA GLY A 237 1.45 0.34 -1.70
C GLY A 237 2.47 -0.79 -1.77
N ALA A 238 2.21 -1.87 -2.50
CA ALA A 238 3.14 -2.94 -2.84
C ALA A 238 2.68 -3.67 -4.12
N LEU A 239 3.52 -4.51 -4.68
CA LEU A 239 3.15 -5.35 -5.82
C LEU A 239 2.15 -6.43 -5.40
N LEU A 240 1.13 -6.65 -6.22
CA LEU A 240 0.16 -7.74 -6.09
C LEU A 240 0.42 -8.77 -7.18
N GLY A 241 0.42 -10.06 -6.82
CA GLY A 241 0.56 -11.15 -7.77
C GLY A 241 -0.60 -11.16 -8.79
N THR A 242 -0.29 -11.38 -10.07
CA THR A 242 -1.27 -11.34 -11.17
C THR A 242 -2.37 -12.40 -11.03
N HIS A 243 -2.06 -13.55 -10.44
CA HIS A 243 -3.04 -14.61 -10.21
C HIS A 243 -4.22 -14.15 -9.32
N TYR A 244 -3.98 -13.26 -8.33
CA TYR A 244 -5.07 -12.66 -7.54
C TYR A 244 -5.97 -11.79 -8.41
N ILE A 245 -5.38 -11.00 -9.31
CA ILE A 245 -6.15 -10.13 -10.22
C ILE A 245 -7.05 -10.97 -11.12
N GLU A 246 -6.50 -12.02 -11.74
CA GLU A 246 -7.21 -12.93 -12.63
C GLU A 246 -8.37 -13.63 -11.91
N GLU A 247 -8.12 -14.12 -10.71
CA GLU A 247 -9.13 -14.87 -9.97
C GLU A 247 -10.24 -13.97 -9.42
N PHE A 248 -9.92 -12.79 -8.89
CA PHE A 248 -10.95 -11.82 -8.49
C PHE A 248 -11.79 -11.34 -9.70
N ARG A 249 -11.15 -11.18 -10.87
CA ARG A 249 -11.87 -10.91 -12.13
C ARG A 249 -12.85 -12.02 -12.47
N SER A 250 -12.48 -13.28 -12.27
CA SER A 250 -13.40 -14.43 -12.45
C SER A 250 -14.60 -14.38 -11.50
N PHE A 251 -14.44 -13.79 -10.30
CA PHE A 251 -15.56 -13.53 -9.37
C PHE A 251 -16.39 -12.29 -9.74
N GLY A 252 -15.99 -11.54 -10.76
CA GLY A 252 -16.64 -10.29 -11.18
C GLY A 252 -16.27 -9.08 -10.33
N ILE A 253 -15.08 -9.10 -9.72
CA ILE A 253 -14.45 -7.98 -9.00
C ILE A 253 -13.15 -7.64 -9.73
N GLU A 254 -13.07 -6.45 -10.31
CA GLU A 254 -11.87 -6.02 -11.03
C GLU A 254 -10.86 -5.38 -10.08
N ILE A 255 -9.60 -5.85 -10.11
CA ILE A 255 -8.52 -5.26 -9.32
C ILE A 255 -7.66 -4.39 -10.25
N LEU A 256 -7.51 -3.12 -9.89
CA LEU A 256 -6.70 -2.15 -10.60
C LEU A 256 -5.49 -1.78 -9.73
N ASN A 257 -4.31 -2.14 -10.19
CA ASN A 257 -3.07 -1.76 -9.50
C ASN A 257 -2.75 -0.28 -9.71
N GLY A 258 -2.28 0.37 -8.65
CA GLY A 258 -1.72 1.70 -8.69
C GLY A 258 -0.36 1.78 -8.03
N TYR A 259 0.42 2.76 -8.42
CA TYR A 259 1.77 3.03 -7.93
C TYR A 259 1.90 4.48 -7.48
N GLY A 260 2.65 4.64 -6.43
CA GLY A 260 3.11 5.93 -5.98
C GLY A 260 3.75 5.88 -4.62
N THR A 261 4.18 7.05 -4.18
CA THR A 261 4.88 7.27 -2.92
C THR A 261 4.26 8.46 -2.21
N THR A 262 4.45 8.58 -0.92
CA THR A 262 3.98 9.75 -0.15
C THR A 262 4.52 11.05 -0.75
N GLU A 263 5.73 11.01 -1.29
CA GLU A 263 6.40 12.13 -1.97
C GLU A 263 5.75 12.53 -3.30
N CYS A 264 4.78 11.72 -3.80
CA CYS A 264 3.98 12.00 -5.00
C CYS A 264 2.48 12.17 -4.71
N SER A 265 2.05 12.38 -3.47
CA SER A 265 0.72 12.84 -3.01
C SER A 265 -0.51 11.92 -3.17
N PRO A 266 -0.49 10.60 -3.26
CA PRO A 266 0.59 9.67 -3.47
C PRO A 266 0.64 9.05 -4.88
N CYS A 267 -0.31 9.31 -5.80
CA CYS A 267 -0.54 8.52 -7.00
C CYS A 267 0.27 9.01 -8.20
N ALA A 268 1.25 8.22 -8.66
CA ALA A 268 2.03 8.53 -9.86
C ALA A 268 1.55 7.75 -11.10
N ALA A 269 1.05 6.53 -10.94
CA ALA A 269 0.51 5.73 -12.03
C ALA A 269 -0.61 4.83 -11.52
N VAL A 270 -1.60 4.52 -12.37
CA VAL A 270 -2.71 3.63 -12.03
C VAL A 270 -3.31 2.99 -13.28
N ASN A 271 -3.75 1.74 -13.16
CA ASN A 271 -4.57 1.08 -14.16
C ASN A 271 -5.98 1.69 -14.22
N ARG A 272 -6.53 1.85 -15.43
CA ARG A 272 -7.85 2.44 -15.66
C ARG A 272 -8.94 1.37 -15.73
N ASN A 273 -10.20 1.73 -15.48
CA ASN A 273 -11.33 0.81 -15.53
C ASN A 273 -11.43 0.02 -16.86
N PHE A 274 -11.16 0.67 -18.01
CA PHE A 274 -11.33 0.09 -19.34
C PHE A 274 -10.02 -0.01 -20.12
N TYR A 275 -8.90 0.35 -19.52
CA TYR A 275 -7.58 0.30 -20.14
C TYR A 275 -6.53 -0.03 -19.07
N HIS A 276 -6.31 -1.31 -18.87
CA HIS A 276 -5.40 -1.84 -17.87
C HIS A 276 -4.60 -3.02 -18.42
N LYS A 277 -3.46 -3.28 -17.82
CA LYS A 277 -2.57 -4.38 -18.18
C LYS A 277 -2.10 -5.08 -16.91
N ASP A 278 -2.45 -6.34 -16.77
CA ASP A 278 -2.07 -7.14 -15.60
C ASP A 278 -0.55 -7.24 -15.48
N GLY A 279 -0.04 -7.27 -14.25
CA GLY A 279 1.41 -7.25 -13.98
C GLY A 279 2.05 -5.87 -14.05
N THR A 280 1.32 -4.84 -14.47
CA THR A 280 1.77 -3.44 -14.45
C THR A 280 1.07 -2.65 -13.35
N VAL A 281 1.59 -1.46 -13.06
CA VAL A 281 0.95 -0.49 -12.17
C VAL A 281 0.18 0.60 -12.94
N GLY A 282 -0.07 0.37 -14.21
CA GLY A 282 -0.82 1.27 -15.07
C GLY A 282 0.05 2.31 -15.76
N ILE A 283 -0.60 3.37 -16.20
CA ILE A 283 0.03 4.51 -16.89
C ILE A 283 0.10 5.71 -15.94
N ALA A 284 1.01 6.64 -16.25
CA ALA A 284 1.12 7.88 -15.50
C ALA A 284 -0.22 8.61 -15.37
N VAL A 285 -0.49 9.20 -14.18
CA VAL A 285 -1.66 10.08 -14.03
C VAL A 285 -1.49 11.32 -14.93
N PRO A 286 -2.56 11.94 -15.42
CA PRO A 286 -2.47 13.14 -16.26
C PRO A 286 -1.71 14.27 -15.57
N ASP A 287 -1.17 15.15 -16.39
CA ASP A 287 -0.50 16.39 -15.98
C ASP A 287 0.80 16.18 -15.17
N ILE A 288 1.36 14.95 -15.22
CA ILE A 288 2.71 14.65 -14.71
C ILE A 288 3.53 13.91 -15.75
N ASP A 289 4.84 13.97 -15.58
CA ASP A 289 5.80 13.21 -16.39
C ASP A 289 6.38 12.05 -15.56
N VAL A 290 6.41 10.87 -16.16
CA VAL A 290 7.11 9.69 -15.63
C VAL A 290 8.13 9.25 -16.66
N LYS A 291 9.37 9.03 -16.26
CA LYS A 291 10.42 8.48 -17.11
C LYS A 291 11.33 7.52 -16.36
N ILE A 292 12.07 6.73 -17.10
CA ILE A 292 13.08 5.82 -16.56
C ILE A 292 14.47 6.44 -16.79
N SER A 293 15.29 6.47 -15.75
CA SER A 293 16.68 6.91 -15.85
C SER A 293 17.56 5.87 -16.53
N ASP A 294 18.80 6.20 -16.90
CA ASP A 294 19.77 5.27 -17.45
C ASP A 294 20.10 4.09 -16.50
N SER A 295 19.92 4.30 -15.18
CA SER A 295 20.07 3.25 -14.16
C SER A 295 18.82 2.41 -13.92
N GLY A 296 17.74 2.64 -14.67
CA GLY A 296 16.45 1.94 -14.50
C GLY A 296 15.55 2.51 -13.39
N GLU A 297 15.94 3.64 -12.77
CA GLU A 297 15.15 4.26 -11.72
C GLU A 297 13.95 5.03 -12.29
N VAL A 298 12.78 4.86 -11.67
CA VAL A 298 11.56 5.61 -11.99
C VAL A 298 11.68 7.04 -11.47
N LEU A 299 11.52 8.00 -12.36
CA LEU A 299 11.55 9.43 -12.04
C LEU A 299 10.19 10.05 -12.31
N VAL A 300 9.72 10.90 -11.38
CA VAL A 300 8.41 11.57 -11.47
C VAL A 300 8.61 13.09 -11.42
N LYS A 301 7.87 13.82 -12.25
CA LYS A 301 7.86 15.29 -12.26
C LYS A 301 6.43 15.79 -12.45
N GLY A 302 6.05 16.84 -11.72
CA GLY A 302 4.74 17.46 -11.84
C GLY A 302 4.27 18.07 -10.52
N SER A 303 3.05 18.60 -10.54
CA SER A 303 2.43 19.30 -9.41
C SER A 303 2.17 18.40 -8.19
N ILE A 304 2.13 17.09 -8.37
CA ILE A 304 1.94 16.12 -7.27
C ILE A 304 3.21 15.87 -6.44
N VAL A 305 4.39 16.29 -6.96
CA VAL A 305 5.67 16.08 -6.25
C VAL A 305 5.75 17.00 -5.04
N MET A 306 6.11 16.44 -3.89
CA MET A 306 6.25 17.12 -2.60
C MET A 306 7.10 18.39 -2.69
N GLN A 307 6.92 19.29 -1.72
CA GLN A 307 7.80 20.46 -1.58
C GLN A 307 9.20 20.10 -1.05
N GLY A 308 9.36 18.93 -0.43
CA GLY A 308 10.59 18.42 0.16
C GLY A 308 10.36 17.72 1.49
N TYR A 309 11.44 17.38 2.18
CA TYR A 309 11.39 16.84 3.53
C TYR A 309 11.51 17.94 4.58
N TYR A 310 10.60 17.95 5.54
CA TYR A 310 10.53 18.98 6.58
C TYR A 310 11.80 18.97 7.44
N LYS A 311 12.47 20.15 7.49
CA LYS A 311 13.77 20.37 8.16
C LYS A 311 14.89 19.42 7.68
N ASP A 312 14.85 18.99 6.41
CA ASP A 312 15.88 18.13 5.84
C ASP A 312 16.15 18.50 4.36
N ASP A 313 16.74 19.67 4.16
CA ASP A 313 17.12 20.18 2.85
C ASP A 313 18.14 19.27 2.14
N ARG A 314 19.00 18.60 2.91
CA ARG A 314 19.99 17.68 2.36
C ARG A 314 19.28 16.47 1.71
N ALA A 315 18.42 15.79 2.45
CA ALA A 315 17.67 14.66 1.91
C ALA A 315 16.76 15.09 0.75
N THR A 316 16.22 16.31 0.81
CA THR A 316 15.42 16.89 -0.30
C THR A 316 16.25 17.02 -1.58
N LYS A 317 17.44 17.60 -1.52
CA LYS A 317 18.36 17.78 -2.66
C LYS A 317 18.88 16.45 -3.22
N GLU A 318 18.98 15.41 -2.40
CA GLU A 318 19.37 14.06 -2.84
C GLU A 318 18.32 13.42 -3.75
N VAL A 319 17.02 13.70 -3.50
CA VAL A 319 15.91 13.06 -4.22
C VAL A 319 15.19 13.96 -5.23
N ILE A 320 15.26 15.28 -5.11
CA ILE A 320 14.65 16.22 -6.08
C ILE A 320 15.76 16.96 -6.83
N ASN A 321 15.81 16.77 -8.15
CA ASN A 321 16.77 17.45 -9.02
C ASN A 321 16.06 17.98 -10.27
N ASN A 322 16.14 19.29 -10.51
CA ASN A 322 15.49 19.98 -11.64
C ASN A 322 14.00 19.66 -11.78
N GLY A 323 13.29 19.53 -10.64
CA GLY A 323 11.88 19.19 -10.57
C GLY A 323 11.55 17.71 -10.77
N TRP A 324 12.55 16.85 -11.01
CA TRP A 324 12.40 15.40 -11.05
C TRP A 324 12.64 14.81 -9.66
N TYR A 325 11.66 14.08 -9.19
CA TYR A 325 11.76 13.28 -7.97
C TYR A 325 12.27 11.87 -8.32
N LYS A 326 13.32 11.45 -7.64
CA LYS A 326 13.90 10.12 -7.68
C LYS A 326 13.17 9.23 -6.70
N THR A 327 12.41 8.26 -7.21
CA THR A 327 11.55 7.44 -6.36
C THR A 327 12.30 6.38 -5.56
N GLY A 328 13.49 6.02 -6.00
CA GLY A 328 14.23 4.87 -5.50
C GLY A 328 13.65 3.52 -5.93
N ASP A 329 12.61 3.52 -6.77
CA ASP A 329 12.03 2.32 -7.35
C ASP A 329 12.57 2.09 -8.75
N LEU A 330 12.76 0.84 -9.13
CA LEU A 330 13.22 0.42 -10.45
C LEU A 330 12.02 -0.04 -11.29
N GLY A 331 12.09 0.21 -12.60
CA GLY A 331 11.03 -0.19 -13.51
C GLY A 331 11.33 0.11 -14.95
N TYR A 332 10.38 -0.19 -15.81
CA TYR A 332 10.40 0.16 -17.22
C TYR A 332 9.01 0.54 -17.72
N LEU A 333 8.98 1.34 -18.77
CA LEU A 333 7.77 1.68 -19.52
C LEU A 333 7.74 0.84 -20.80
N ASP A 334 6.61 0.24 -21.12
CA ASP A 334 6.40 -0.40 -22.40
C ASP A 334 5.98 0.62 -23.49
N ASP A 335 5.84 0.14 -24.74
CA ASP A 335 5.50 0.99 -25.89
C ASP A 335 4.12 1.64 -25.77
N GLU A 336 3.24 1.13 -24.92
CA GLU A 336 1.92 1.68 -24.63
C GLU A 336 1.93 2.65 -23.43
N GLY A 337 3.09 2.80 -22.75
CA GLY A 337 3.28 3.67 -21.58
C GLY A 337 2.88 3.04 -20.25
N PHE A 338 2.64 1.72 -20.20
CA PHE A 338 2.41 1.03 -18.93
C PHE A 338 3.73 0.87 -18.15
N LEU A 339 3.69 1.26 -16.88
CA LEU A 339 4.81 1.14 -15.96
C LEU A 339 4.80 -0.24 -15.29
N THR A 340 5.92 -0.95 -15.42
CA THR A 340 6.19 -2.18 -14.66
C THR A 340 7.31 -1.91 -13.66
N LEU A 341 7.07 -2.21 -12.39
CA LEU A 341 8.09 -2.12 -11.34
C LEU A 341 8.87 -3.43 -11.25
N THR A 342 10.18 -3.31 -11.06
CA THR A 342 11.07 -4.48 -10.98
C THR A 342 11.82 -4.58 -9.66
N GLY A 343 11.75 -3.56 -8.80
CA GLY A 343 12.36 -3.60 -7.47
C GLY A 343 12.73 -2.23 -6.93
N ARG A 344 13.70 -2.21 -6.01
CA ARG A 344 14.21 -0.99 -5.37
C ARG A 344 15.70 -0.80 -5.58
N CYS A 345 16.13 0.42 -5.92
CA CYS A 345 17.54 0.75 -6.15
C CYS A 345 18.46 0.31 -4.99
N LYS A 346 18.02 0.55 -3.75
CA LYS A 346 18.80 0.23 -2.54
C LYS A 346 18.82 -1.25 -2.16
N ASN A 347 17.91 -2.05 -2.71
CA ASN A 347 17.83 -3.49 -2.45
C ASN A 347 18.56 -4.31 -3.51
N LEU A 348 19.02 -3.67 -4.60
CA LEU A 348 19.77 -4.37 -5.64
C LEU A 348 20.94 -5.17 -5.06
N ILE A 349 20.99 -6.41 -5.42
CA ILE A 349 22.14 -7.29 -5.21
C ILE A 349 23.12 -7.00 -6.33
N ILE A 350 24.29 -6.49 -5.97
CA ILE A 350 25.37 -6.24 -6.93
C ILE A 350 26.34 -7.41 -6.85
N LEU A 351 26.32 -8.25 -7.89
CA LEU A 351 27.18 -9.42 -7.95
C LEU A 351 28.62 -9.03 -8.29
N SER A 352 29.57 -9.92 -7.98
CA SER A 352 31.00 -9.71 -8.22
C SER A 352 31.37 -9.52 -9.71
N ASN A 353 30.52 -9.99 -10.61
CA ASN A 353 30.65 -9.78 -12.06
C ASN A 353 30.08 -8.45 -12.56
N GLY A 354 29.56 -7.58 -11.64
CA GLY A 354 28.96 -6.29 -11.97
C GLY A 354 27.49 -6.34 -12.38
N GLU A 355 26.89 -7.53 -12.45
CA GLU A 355 25.46 -7.67 -12.76
C GLU A 355 24.59 -7.29 -11.56
N ASN A 356 23.45 -6.66 -11.84
CA ASN A 356 22.46 -6.24 -10.86
C ASN A 356 21.27 -7.20 -10.84
N VAL A 357 20.92 -7.68 -9.67
CA VAL A 357 19.75 -8.56 -9.45
C VAL A 357 18.79 -7.91 -8.48
N SER A 358 17.54 -7.73 -8.91
CA SER A 358 16.47 -7.30 -8.00
C SER A 358 15.98 -8.49 -7.18
N PRO A 359 16.09 -8.46 -5.86
CA PRO A 359 15.55 -9.51 -5.01
C PRO A 359 14.03 -9.62 -5.11
N GLU A 360 13.33 -8.48 -5.28
CA GLU A 360 11.88 -8.46 -5.39
C GLU A 360 11.37 -9.22 -6.63
N GLU A 361 12.13 -9.20 -7.72
CA GLU A 361 11.81 -9.96 -8.93
C GLU A 361 11.88 -11.47 -8.68
N LEU A 362 12.82 -11.92 -7.87
CA LEU A 362 12.94 -13.32 -7.47
C LEU A 362 11.86 -13.71 -6.46
N GLU A 363 11.63 -12.87 -5.47
CA GLU A 363 10.59 -13.05 -4.46
C GLU A 363 9.21 -13.21 -5.11
N ALA A 364 8.89 -12.39 -6.11
CA ALA A 364 7.65 -12.47 -6.86
C ALA A 364 7.44 -13.82 -7.56
N ASP A 365 8.51 -14.51 -7.99
CA ASP A 365 8.40 -15.83 -8.59
C ASP A 365 8.09 -16.90 -7.53
N PHE A 366 8.71 -16.83 -6.36
CA PHE A 366 8.40 -17.75 -5.27
C PHE A 366 6.98 -17.56 -4.72
N LEU A 367 6.50 -16.33 -4.64
CA LEU A 367 5.14 -16.01 -4.17
C LEU A 367 4.02 -16.47 -5.11
N LYS A 368 4.33 -16.99 -6.30
CA LYS A 368 3.36 -17.68 -7.17
C LYS A 368 2.98 -19.07 -6.67
N TYR A 369 3.74 -19.63 -5.75
CA TYR A 369 3.49 -20.95 -5.15
C TYR A 369 2.75 -20.76 -3.82
N GLU A 370 1.58 -21.41 -3.71
CA GLU A 370 0.72 -21.30 -2.51
C GLU A 370 1.38 -21.81 -1.23
N GLU A 371 2.40 -22.65 -1.37
CA GLU A 371 3.21 -23.20 -0.28
C GLU A 371 4.15 -22.16 0.34
N VAL A 372 4.40 -21.03 -0.34
CA VAL A 372 5.24 -19.93 0.14
C VAL A 372 4.36 -18.88 0.81
N GLN A 373 4.42 -18.76 2.13
CA GLN A 373 3.70 -17.71 2.85
C GLN A 373 4.47 -16.39 2.83
N GLU A 374 5.79 -16.45 3.09
CA GLU A 374 6.67 -15.29 3.03
C GLU A 374 8.01 -15.68 2.44
N VAL A 375 8.65 -14.76 1.76
CA VAL A 375 9.95 -14.96 1.16
C VAL A 375 10.80 -13.70 1.24
N LEU A 376 12.10 -13.89 1.42
CA LEU A 376 13.09 -12.84 1.37
C LEU A 376 14.31 -13.33 0.59
N VAL A 377 14.70 -12.55 -0.41
CA VAL A 377 15.90 -12.82 -1.22
C VAL A 377 16.99 -11.82 -0.86
N TYR A 378 18.21 -12.32 -0.69
CA TYR A 378 19.38 -11.51 -0.38
C TYR A 378 20.68 -12.20 -0.87
N GLU A 379 21.78 -11.49 -0.82
CA GLU A 379 23.10 -12.02 -1.13
C GLU A 379 23.87 -12.35 0.16
N GLU A 380 24.55 -13.48 0.19
CA GLU A 380 25.47 -13.86 1.24
C GLU A 380 26.67 -14.58 0.62
N ASN A 381 27.88 -14.05 0.82
CA ASN A 381 29.14 -14.60 0.31
C ASN A 381 29.17 -14.81 -1.22
N GLY A 382 28.59 -13.87 -1.98
CA GLY A 382 28.53 -13.93 -3.45
C GLY A 382 27.46 -14.88 -4.01
N ILE A 383 26.57 -15.41 -3.16
CA ILE A 383 25.50 -16.35 -3.53
C ILE A 383 24.15 -15.72 -3.25
N ILE A 384 23.23 -15.80 -4.20
CA ILE A 384 21.84 -15.40 -3.97
C ILE A 384 21.15 -16.46 -3.14
N ILE A 385 20.63 -16.04 -2.00
CA ILE A 385 19.90 -16.90 -1.04
C ILE A 385 18.44 -16.50 -1.04
N THR A 386 17.57 -17.49 -1.09
CA THR A 386 16.15 -17.33 -0.84
C THR A 386 15.80 -17.94 0.51
N GLU A 387 15.21 -17.15 1.39
CA GLU A 387 14.74 -17.60 2.68
C GLU A 387 13.21 -17.57 2.69
N ILE A 388 12.60 -18.70 3.01
CA ILE A 388 11.17 -18.95 2.87
C ILE A 388 10.56 -19.31 4.22
N TYR A 389 9.47 -18.62 4.57
CA TYR A 389 8.55 -19.11 5.59
C TYR A 389 7.39 -19.83 4.89
N PRO A 390 7.30 -21.16 5.06
CA PRO A 390 6.26 -21.97 4.42
C PRO A 390 4.88 -21.69 4.99
N ASP A 391 3.83 -21.85 4.16
CA ASP A 391 2.47 -21.88 4.67
C ASP A 391 2.25 -23.09 5.60
N GLU A 392 1.68 -22.83 6.76
CA GLU A 392 1.53 -23.83 7.84
C GLU A 392 0.68 -25.06 7.44
N GLU A 393 -0.30 -24.89 6.57
CA GLU A 393 -1.13 -26.01 6.10
C GLU A 393 -0.33 -26.92 5.15
N TYR A 394 0.40 -26.31 4.22
CA TYR A 394 1.26 -27.04 3.28
C TYR A 394 2.45 -27.67 4.00
N ARG A 395 3.05 -27.00 4.99
CA ARG A 395 4.12 -27.52 5.83
C ARG A 395 3.68 -28.86 6.47
N LYS A 396 2.49 -28.91 7.06
CA LYS A 396 1.92 -30.15 7.65
C LYS A 396 1.62 -31.22 6.62
N LYS A 397 1.22 -30.84 5.40
CA LYS A 397 0.87 -31.75 4.31
C LYS A 397 2.10 -32.39 3.67
N ILE A 398 3.19 -31.63 3.52
CA ILE A 398 4.45 -32.08 2.91
C ILE A 398 5.24 -32.95 3.90
N GLY A 399 5.24 -32.60 5.19
CA GLY A 399 6.05 -33.22 6.24
C GLY A 399 7.44 -32.60 6.35
N GLU A 400 7.91 -32.42 7.59
CA GLU A 400 9.18 -31.72 7.88
C GLU A 400 10.39 -32.33 7.17
N GLU A 401 10.43 -33.65 7.06
CA GLU A 401 11.53 -34.41 6.43
C GLU A 401 11.64 -34.16 4.92
N ASN A 402 10.54 -33.79 4.27
CA ASN A 402 10.48 -33.59 2.82
C ASN A 402 10.50 -32.10 2.43
N LEU A 403 10.36 -31.20 3.41
CA LEU A 403 10.09 -29.79 3.18
C LEU A 403 11.23 -29.10 2.41
N GLN A 404 12.49 -29.36 2.78
CA GLN A 404 13.66 -28.78 2.11
C GLN A 404 13.75 -29.25 0.66
N GLU A 405 13.59 -30.57 0.42
CA GLU A 405 13.63 -31.14 -0.93
C GLU A 405 12.52 -30.56 -1.82
N TYR A 406 11.34 -30.34 -1.23
CA TYR A 406 10.19 -29.76 -1.92
C TYR A 406 10.50 -28.34 -2.42
N PHE A 407 10.99 -27.46 -1.54
CA PHE A 407 11.33 -26.08 -1.92
C PHE A 407 12.57 -25.99 -2.80
N ASP A 408 13.51 -26.91 -2.70
CA ASP A 408 14.64 -27.03 -3.65
C ASP A 408 14.16 -27.38 -5.07
N LYS A 409 13.08 -28.17 -5.21
CA LYS A 409 12.46 -28.45 -6.53
C LYS A 409 11.81 -27.20 -7.11
N ILE A 410 11.05 -26.43 -6.30
CA ILE A 410 10.47 -25.15 -6.71
C ILE A 410 11.60 -24.21 -7.19
N CYS A 411 12.67 -24.10 -6.41
CA CYS A 411 13.81 -23.26 -6.73
C CYS A 411 14.46 -23.67 -8.09
N LYS A 412 14.62 -24.96 -8.33
CA LYS A 412 15.14 -25.47 -9.61
C LYS A 412 14.22 -25.12 -10.78
N GLU A 413 12.91 -25.19 -10.59
CA GLU A 413 11.95 -24.80 -11.64
C GLU A 413 12.05 -23.31 -11.95
N ILE A 414 12.11 -22.44 -10.93
CA ILE A 414 12.28 -21.00 -11.09
C ILE A 414 13.62 -20.70 -11.79
N ASN A 415 14.72 -21.32 -11.35
CA ASN A 415 16.04 -21.14 -11.91
C ASN A 415 16.13 -21.56 -13.37
N SER A 416 15.39 -22.61 -13.79
CA SER A 416 15.38 -23.07 -15.18
C SER A 416 14.91 -22.03 -16.20
N LYS A 417 14.15 -21.06 -15.74
CA LYS A 417 13.57 -19.96 -16.54
C LYS A 417 14.41 -18.68 -16.48
N ARG A 418 15.54 -18.68 -15.75
CA ARG A 418 16.35 -17.48 -15.49
C ARG A 418 17.80 -17.64 -15.93
N PRO A 419 18.44 -16.53 -16.37
CA PRO A 419 19.87 -16.54 -16.69
C PRO A 419 20.70 -16.90 -15.45
N LEU A 420 21.87 -17.48 -15.65
CA LEU A 420 22.73 -18.01 -14.60
C LEU A 420 23.01 -17.02 -13.47
N TYR A 421 23.26 -15.76 -13.80
CA TYR A 421 23.57 -14.73 -12.80
C TYR A 421 22.36 -14.33 -11.91
N LYS A 422 21.13 -14.64 -12.34
CA LYS A 422 19.89 -14.42 -11.55
C LYS A 422 19.40 -15.67 -10.83
N GLN A 423 20.16 -16.75 -10.84
CA GLN A 423 19.72 -17.99 -10.20
C GLN A 423 20.00 -17.97 -8.71
N VAL A 424 19.02 -18.47 -7.95
CA VAL A 424 19.14 -18.69 -6.52
C VAL A 424 20.08 -19.86 -6.27
N GLY A 425 21.13 -19.63 -5.49
CA GLY A 425 22.11 -20.65 -5.16
C GLY A 425 21.74 -21.52 -3.96
N LYS A 426 20.89 -21.01 -3.06
CA LYS A 426 20.49 -21.74 -1.85
C LYS A 426 19.10 -21.33 -1.38
N VAL A 427 18.31 -22.33 -0.94
CA VAL A 427 17.05 -22.13 -0.23
C VAL A 427 17.27 -22.39 1.27
N ARG A 428 16.76 -21.49 2.11
CA ARG A 428 16.68 -21.64 3.56
C ARG A 428 15.22 -21.63 4.00
N LEU A 429 14.84 -22.50 4.89
CA LEU A 429 13.51 -22.52 5.49
C LEU A 429 13.53 -21.88 6.87
N ARG A 430 12.44 -21.18 7.20
CA ARG A 430 12.21 -20.55 8.51
C ARG A 430 11.11 -21.29 9.26
N ASP A 431 11.21 -21.23 10.58
CA ASP A 431 10.19 -21.74 11.49
C ASP A 431 9.23 -20.65 12.00
N SER A 432 9.46 -19.40 11.65
CA SER A 432 8.65 -18.25 12.07
C SER A 432 8.57 -17.19 10.99
N GLU A 433 7.52 -16.37 11.03
CA GLU A 433 7.33 -15.22 10.15
C GLU A 433 8.52 -14.24 10.22
N PHE A 434 8.73 -13.48 9.16
CA PHE A 434 9.68 -12.38 9.17
C PHE A 434 9.18 -11.22 10.04
N GLU A 435 10.12 -10.47 10.62
CA GLU A 435 9.79 -9.20 11.28
C GLU A 435 9.25 -8.20 10.25
N LYS A 436 8.19 -7.50 10.64
CA LYS A 436 7.48 -6.54 9.77
C LYS A 436 7.38 -5.18 10.45
N ASN A 437 7.39 -4.13 9.65
CA ASN A 437 7.06 -2.79 10.14
C ASN A 437 5.54 -2.63 10.39
N THR A 438 5.11 -1.44 10.88
CA THR A 438 3.69 -1.11 11.12
C THR A 438 2.83 -1.22 9.85
N SER A 439 3.42 -1.05 8.67
CA SER A 439 2.79 -1.25 7.36
C SER A 439 2.80 -2.71 6.88
N LYS A 440 3.16 -3.66 7.74
CA LYS A 440 3.24 -5.10 7.45
C LYS A 440 4.24 -5.48 6.35
N LYS A 441 5.22 -4.63 6.04
CA LYS A 441 6.31 -4.94 5.10
C LYS A 441 7.45 -5.62 5.85
N ILE A 442 8.04 -6.66 5.24
CA ILE A 442 9.19 -7.39 5.80
C ILE A 442 10.39 -6.43 5.94
N LEU A 443 11.02 -6.45 7.12
CA LEU A 443 12.21 -5.67 7.41
C LEU A 443 13.45 -6.39 6.87
N ARG A 444 14.14 -5.78 5.89
CA ARG A 444 15.32 -6.36 5.24
C ARG A 444 16.64 -6.11 6.01
N TYR A 445 16.63 -5.23 7.01
CA TYR A 445 17.86 -4.64 7.56
C TYR A 445 18.45 -5.32 8.80
N ASN A 446 17.75 -6.23 9.48
CA ASN A 446 18.22 -6.81 10.75
C ASN A 446 19.29 -7.92 10.60
N ARG A 447 19.83 -8.15 9.37
CA ARG A 447 20.76 -9.27 9.13
C ARG A 447 22.24 -8.93 9.03
N LYS A 448 22.63 -7.67 9.02
CA LYS A 448 24.06 -7.31 9.03
C LYS A 448 24.71 -7.42 10.41
N GLU A 449 23.95 -7.64 11.47
CA GLU A 449 24.44 -7.76 12.85
C GLU A 449 24.55 -9.21 13.38
N ASP A 450 23.87 -10.18 12.75
CA ASP A 450 23.92 -11.59 13.19
C ASP A 450 25.13 -12.38 12.64
N THR A 451 26.04 -11.71 11.95
CA THR A 451 27.27 -12.33 11.39
C THR A 451 28.56 -11.67 11.93
N LYS A 452 28.56 -11.33 13.23
CA LYS A 452 29.83 -11.01 13.92
C LYS A 452 30.03 -11.90 15.13
#